data_a532ba9ede915cc611659b65124062e4
#
_entry.id   a532ba9ede915cc611659b65124062e4
#
_cell.length_a   1.000
_cell.length_b   1.000
_cell.length_c   1.000
_cell.angle_alpha   90.00
_cell.angle_beta   90.00
_cell.angle_gamma   90.00
#
_symmetry.space_group_name_H-M   'P 1'
#
loop_
_entity.id
_entity.type
_entity.pdbx_description
1 polymer ?
#
loop_
_entity_poly.entity_id
_entity_poly.type
_entity_poly.pdbx_seq_one_letter_code
_entity_poly.pdbx_strand_id
1 'polypeptide(L)'
;MLVVRADVFPIECVARGYLVGSGWKEYQQTGEVCGVKLPAGLRESDKLAEPIFTPATKAETGHDINISEREMAGVVGEEATRKLKDLTLTLYSRAAEYADSRGIIIADTKFVAI
;
A
#
# COMPACT_ATOMS: atom_id res chain seq x y z
N MET A 1 5.88 19.54 -6.78
CA MET A 1 4.90 18.47 -6.99
C MET A 1 3.85 18.92 -8.00
N LEU A 2 3.56 18.09 -8.96
CA LEU A 2 2.55 18.40 -9.94
C LEU A 2 1.17 18.06 -9.37
N VAL A 3 0.31 19.04 -9.23
CA VAL A 3 -1.03 18.83 -8.70
C VAL A 3 -2.02 18.96 -9.85
N VAL A 4 -2.78 17.92 -10.05
CA VAL A 4 -3.84 17.88 -11.03
C VAL A 4 -5.15 18.06 -10.28
N ARG A 5 -6.10 18.58 -10.97
CA ARG A 5 -7.35 19.03 -10.42
C ARG A 5 -8.09 18.15 -9.43
N ALA A 6 -8.99 18.80 -8.78
CA ALA A 6 -9.62 18.31 -7.60
C ALA A 6 -10.60 17.15 -7.70
N ASP A 7 -11.08 16.79 -8.84
CA ASP A 7 -11.90 15.58 -8.96
C ASP A 7 -11.04 14.36 -9.13
N VAL A 8 -9.96 14.41 -8.43
CA VAL A 8 -8.99 13.38 -8.33
C VAL A 8 -9.46 12.24 -7.50
N PHE A 9 -8.87 11.11 -7.76
CA PHE A 9 -9.13 9.92 -6.99
C PHE A 9 -8.57 10.10 -5.59
N PRO A 10 -9.39 9.99 -4.55
CA PRO A 10 -8.88 10.11 -3.18
C PRO A 10 -8.23 8.81 -2.74
N ILE A 11 -7.39 8.25 -3.59
CA ILE A 11 -6.74 6.97 -3.34
C ILE A 11 -5.25 7.18 -3.12
N GLU A 12 -4.73 6.59 -2.07
CA GLU A 12 -3.30 6.51 -1.82
C GLU A 12 -2.84 5.11 -2.15
N CYS A 13 -1.81 5.02 -2.99
CA CYS A 13 -1.24 3.74 -3.39
C CYS A 13 -0.08 3.43 -2.46
N VAL A 14 -0.22 2.40 -1.65
CA VAL A 14 0.77 2.04 -0.64
C VAL A 14 1.35 0.66 -0.96
N ALA A 15 2.66 0.57 -1.00
CA ALA A 15 3.36 -0.70 -1.08
C ALA A 15 3.99 -0.97 0.28
N ARG A 16 3.82 -2.18 0.80
CA ARG A 16 4.38 -2.58 2.08
C ARG A 16 5.26 -3.79 1.92
N GLY A 17 6.50 -3.69 2.39
CA GLY A 17 7.40 -4.81 2.42
C GLY A 17 7.56 -5.40 3.82
N TYR A 18 7.04 -4.69 4.83
CA TYR A 18 7.11 -5.08 6.23
C TYR A 18 5.75 -4.87 6.88
N LEU A 19 5.49 -5.63 7.92
CA LEU A 19 4.19 -5.59 8.61
C LEU A 19 4.26 -4.60 9.78
N VAL A 20 3.97 -3.34 9.48
CA VAL A 20 4.04 -2.25 10.45
C VAL A 20 2.80 -1.35 10.37
N GLY A 21 2.60 -0.54 11.40
CA GLY A 21 1.56 0.48 11.41
C GLY A 21 0.15 -0.07 11.26
N SER A 22 -0.65 0.56 10.41
CA SER A 22 -2.04 0.14 10.22
C SER A 22 -2.15 -1.26 9.62
N GLY A 23 -1.18 -1.68 8.82
CA GLY A 23 -1.14 -3.03 8.28
C GLY A 23 -1.00 -4.07 9.39
N TRP A 24 -0.14 -3.80 10.37
CA TRP A 24 0.00 -4.68 11.51
C TRP A 24 -1.29 -4.78 12.33
N LYS A 25 -1.95 -3.65 12.56
CA LYS A 25 -3.20 -3.63 13.30
C LYS A 25 -4.29 -4.43 12.61
N GLU A 26 -4.41 -4.27 11.31
CA GLU A 26 -5.40 -5.00 10.53
C GLU A 26 -5.10 -6.50 10.54
N TYR A 27 -3.83 -6.86 10.38
CA TYR A 27 -3.41 -8.26 10.41
C TYR A 27 -3.75 -8.93 11.74
N GLN A 28 -3.56 -8.24 12.85
CA GLN A 28 -3.89 -8.77 14.17
C GLN A 28 -5.38 -9.09 14.30
N GLN A 29 -6.23 -8.33 13.64
CA GLN A 29 -7.67 -8.51 13.73
C GLN A 29 -8.20 -9.57 12.77
N THR A 30 -7.67 -9.63 11.57
CA THR A 30 -8.27 -10.44 10.49
C THR A 30 -7.31 -11.42 9.82
N GLY A 31 -6.01 -11.30 10.06
CA GLY A 31 -5.01 -12.09 9.34
C GLY A 31 -4.77 -11.62 7.91
N GLU A 32 -5.34 -10.49 7.55
CA GLU A 32 -5.26 -9.90 6.21
C GLU A 32 -4.89 -8.44 6.29
N VAL A 33 -4.38 -7.90 5.20
CA VAL A 33 -4.17 -6.46 5.05
C VAL A 33 -4.77 -6.06 3.72
N CYS A 34 -5.78 -5.18 3.75
CA CYS A 34 -6.48 -4.72 2.54
C CYS A 34 -6.99 -5.87 1.67
N GLY A 35 -7.48 -6.94 2.30
CA GLY A 35 -7.97 -8.11 1.59
C GLY A 35 -6.90 -9.08 1.14
N VAL A 36 -5.63 -8.77 1.38
CA VAL A 36 -4.53 -9.67 1.05
C VAL A 36 -4.27 -10.59 2.24
N LYS A 37 -4.49 -11.87 2.06
CA LYS A 37 -4.26 -12.86 3.11
C LYS A 37 -2.77 -13.08 3.30
N LEU A 38 -2.35 -13.06 4.56
CA LEU A 38 -0.97 -13.30 4.93
C LEU A 38 -0.87 -14.56 5.77
N PRO A 39 0.29 -15.24 5.76
CA PRO A 39 0.47 -16.45 6.58
C PRO A 39 0.34 -16.14 8.06
N ALA A 40 -0.11 -17.13 8.81
CA ALA A 40 -0.22 -17.00 10.26
C ALA A 40 1.17 -16.97 10.93
N GLY A 41 1.22 -16.36 12.09
CA GLY A 41 2.47 -16.36 12.88
C GLY A 41 3.40 -15.19 12.58
N LEU A 42 2.99 -14.22 11.78
CA LEU A 42 3.80 -13.03 11.55
C LEU A 42 3.78 -12.13 12.79
N ARG A 43 4.88 -11.42 13.00
CA ARG A 43 5.05 -10.50 14.11
C ARG A 43 5.13 -9.07 13.58
N GLU A 44 4.99 -8.13 14.48
CA GLU A 44 5.18 -6.72 14.15
C GLU A 44 6.59 -6.51 13.59
N SER A 45 6.65 -5.75 12.50
CA SER A 45 7.89 -5.45 11.77
C SER A 45 8.51 -6.61 11.00
N ASP A 46 7.81 -7.73 10.89
CA ASP A 46 8.31 -8.84 10.07
C ASP A 46 8.36 -8.45 8.59
N LYS A 47 9.42 -8.89 7.94
CA LYS A 47 9.55 -8.70 6.50
C LYS A 47 8.60 -9.66 5.79
N LEU A 48 7.83 -9.13 4.85
CA LEU A 48 6.93 -9.95 4.04
C LEU A 48 7.73 -10.67 2.94
N ALA A 49 7.27 -11.86 2.57
CA ALA A 49 7.92 -12.64 1.52
C ALA A 49 7.97 -11.86 0.21
N GLU A 50 6.88 -11.14 -0.09
CA GLU A 50 6.80 -10.25 -1.23
C GLU A 50 6.12 -8.96 -0.79
N PRO A 51 6.50 -7.81 -1.39
CA PRO A 51 5.79 -6.58 -1.11
C PRO A 51 4.32 -6.70 -1.50
N ILE A 52 3.44 -6.11 -0.73
CA ILE A 52 2.01 -6.12 -1.00
C ILE A 52 1.51 -4.73 -1.32
N PHE A 53 0.44 -4.68 -2.12
CA PHE A 53 -0.23 -3.44 -2.47
C PHE A 53 -1.44 -3.25 -1.56
N THR A 54 -1.42 -2.17 -0.77
CA THR A 54 -2.45 -1.91 0.22
C THR A 54 -3.00 -0.51 0.04
N PRO A 55 -3.92 -0.32 -0.92
CA PRO A 55 -4.45 1.01 -1.17
C PRO A 55 -5.28 1.53 0.01
N ALA A 56 -5.40 2.85 0.09
CA ALA A 56 -6.18 3.49 1.12
C ALA A 56 -6.92 4.69 0.53
N THR A 57 -8.03 5.06 1.15
CA THR A 57 -8.74 6.28 0.79
C THR A 57 -8.54 7.30 1.90
N LYS A 58 -8.55 8.58 1.53
CA LYS A 58 -8.58 9.65 2.52
C LYS A 58 -9.99 9.85 3.01
N ALA A 59 -10.18 9.72 4.30
CA ALA A 59 -11.45 10.06 4.92
C ALA A 59 -11.55 11.56 5.15
N GLU A 60 -12.75 12.07 5.23
CA GLU A 60 -12.99 13.48 5.51
C GLU A 60 -12.40 13.91 6.86
N THR A 61 -12.25 12.98 7.77
CA THR A 61 -11.68 13.21 9.09
C THR A 61 -10.15 13.30 9.09
N GLY A 62 -9.53 13.11 7.94
CA GLY A 62 -8.07 13.14 7.83
C GLY A 62 -7.36 11.83 8.09
N HIS A 63 -8.10 10.79 8.45
CA HIS A 63 -7.51 9.45 8.64
C HIS A 63 -7.67 8.63 7.38
N ASP A 64 -6.60 7.95 6.98
CA ASP A 64 -6.65 7.06 5.84
C ASP A 64 -7.37 5.77 6.22
N ILE A 65 -8.19 5.29 5.31
CA ILE A 65 -8.93 4.05 5.49
C ILE A 65 -8.37 3.03 4.50
N ASN A 66 -7.83 1.93 4.99
CA ASN A 66 -7.35 0.86 4.14
C ASN A 66 -8.53 0.23 3.39
N ILE A 67 -8.35 0.04 2.09
CA ILE A 67 -9.36 -0.59 1.24
C ILE A 67 -8.73 -1.75 0.48
N SER A 68 -9.58 -2.65 -0.02
CA SER A 68 -9.10 -3.73 -0.84
C SER A 68 -8.86 -3.25 -2.27
N GLU A 69 -8.07 -4.02 -3.01
CA GLU A 69 -7.86 -3.76 -4.43
C GLU A 69 -9.18 -3.78 -5.19
N ARG A 70 -10.09 -4.66 -4.80
CA ARG A 70 -11.43 -4.74 -5.40
C ARG A 70 -12.22 -3.45 -5.17
N GLU A 71 -12.15 -2.89 -3.97
CA GLU A 71 -12.81 -1.63 -3.65
C GLU A 71 -12.20 -0.48 -4.46
N MET A 72 -10.89 -0.48 -4.61
CA MET A 72 -10.22 0.52 -5.44
C MET A 72 -10.67 0.41 -6.89
N ALA A 73 -10.80 -0.82 -7.41
CA ALA A 73 -11.27 -1.03 -8.78
C ALA A 73 -12.68 -0.49 -8.98
N GLY A 74 -13.51 -0.53 -7.95
CA GLY A 74 -14.85 0.05 -8.01
C GLY A 74 -14.85 1.58 -8.07
N VAL A 75 -13.78 2.21 -7.63
CA VAL A 75 -13.65 3.67 -7.61
C VAL A 75 -12.96 4.19 -8.88
N VAL A 76 -11.84 3.59 -9.25
CA VAL A 76 -11.00 4.10 -10.35
C VAL A 76 -11.00 3.21 -11.59
N GLY A 77 -11.61 2.04 -11.53
CA GLY A 77 -11.63 1.08 -12.63
C GLY A 77 -10.54 0.04 -12.52
N GLU A 78 -10.78 -1.13 -13.11
CA GLU A 78 -9.83 -2.25 -13.01
C GLU A 78 -8.50 -1.95 -13.70
N GLU A 79 -8.54 -1.34 -14.86
CA GLU A 79 -7.32 -1.04 -15.60
C GLU A 79 -6.42 -0.08 -14.86
N ALA A 80 -7.00 1.00 -14.33
CA ALA A 80 -6.25 1.98 -13.55
C ALA A 80 -5.68 1.35 -12.28
N THR A 81 -6.47 0.51 -11.61
CA THR A 81 -6.03 -0.20 -10.42
C THR A 81 -4.83 -1.07 -10.71
N ARG A 82 -4.87 -1.82 -11.80
CA ARG A 82 -3.78 -2.71 -12.19
C ARG A 82 -2.50 -1.92 -12.48
N LYS A 83 -2.64 -0.84 -13.24
CA LYS A 83 -1.48 -0.01 -13.59
C LYS A 83 -0.86 0.65 -12.36
N LEU A 84 -1.70 1.19 -11.49
CA LEU A 84 -1.21 1.83 -10.27
C LEU A 84 -0.57 0.82 -9.33
N LYS A 85 -1.14 -0.37 -9.22
CA LYS A 85 -0.56 -1.44 -8.42
C LYS A 85 0.83 -1.83 -8.93
N ASP A 86 0.93 -2.11 -10.23
CA ASP A 86 2.20 -2.52 -10.83
C ASP A 86 3.26 -1.44 -10.66
N LEU A 87 2.90 -0.19 -10.91
CA LEU A 87 3.82 0.92 -10.78
C LEU A 87 4.28 1.11 -9.33
N THR A 88 3.34 1.05 -8.40
CA THR A 88 3.62 1.20 -6.97
C THR A 88 4.58 0.13 -6.48
N LEU A 89 4.29 -1.13 -6.81
CA LEU A 89 5.14 -2.24 -6.39
C LEU A 89 6.51 -2.19 -7.04
N THR A 90 6.58 -1.83 -8.32
CA THR A 90 7.85 -1.70 -9.03
C THR A 90 8.71 -0.60 -8.44
N LEU A 91 8.14 0.56 -8.18
CA LEU A 91 8.87 1.68 -7.60
C LEU A 91 9.34 1.36 -6.18
N TYR A 92 8.47 0.74 -5.39
CA TYR A 92 8.86 0.34 -4.05
C TYR A 92 10.01 -0.67 -4.08
N SER A 93 9.90 -1.69 -4.92
CA SER A 93 10.92 -2.75 -4.99
C SER A 93 12.28 -2.20 -5.39
N ARG A 94 12.30 -1.31 -6.37
CA ARG A 94 13.56 -0.67 -6.81
C ARG A 94 14.14 0.23 -5.72
N ALA A 95 13.30 1.02 -5.09
CA ALA A 95 13.76 1.91 -4.02
C ALA A 95 14.26 1.12 -2.83
N ALA A 96 13.55 0.07 -2.45
CA ALA A 96 13.92 -0.77 -1.31
C ALA A 96 15.24 -1.50 -1.58
N GLU A 97 15.45 -2.00 -2.79
CA GLU A 97 16.68 -2.67 -3.18
C GLU A 97 17.86 -1.70 -3.13
N TYR A 98 17.67 -0.52 -3.68
CA TYR A 98 18.71 0.52 -3.65
C TYR A 98 19.05 0.92 -2.22
N ALA A 99 18.04 1.15 -1.40
CA ALA A 99 18.24 1.53 0.00
C ALA A 99 18.94 0.43 0.79
N ASP A 100 18.55 -0.82 0.56
CA ASP A 100 19.15 -1.97 1.23
C ASP A 100 20.65 -2.06 0.93
N SER A 101 21.06 -1.78 -0.31
CA SER A 101 22.47 -1.76 -0.67
C SER A 101 23.25 -0.68 0.06
N ARG A 102 22.56 0.30 0.64
CA ARG A 102 23.14 1.39 1.43
C ARG A 102 22.92 1.24 2.93
N GLY A 103 22.40 0.09 3.37
CA GLY A 103 22.15 -0.17 4.78
C GLY A 103 20.87 0.47 5.31
N ILE A 104 19.96 0.87 4.44
CA ILE A 104 18.70 1.51 4.81
C ILE A 104 17.54 0.58 4.45
N ILE A 105 16.58 0.46 5.36
CA ILE A 105 15.38 -0.34 5.14
C ILE A 105 14.19 0.58 4.88
N ILE A 106 13.51 0.37 3.75
CA ILE A 106 12.27 1.05 3.46
C ILE A 106 11.12 0.09 3.75
N ALA A 107 10.39 0.34 4.82
CA ALA A 107 9.31 -0.55 5.26
C ALA A 107 8.08 -0.44 4.37
N ASP A 108 7.76 0.76 3.94
CA ASP A 108 6.64 1.01 3.04
C ASP A 108 6.86 2.30 2.25
N THR A 109 6.03 2.49 1.23
CA THR A 109 6.06 3.70 0.41
C THR A 109 4.63 4.03 -0.01
N LYS A 110 4.31 5.31 0.00
CA LYS A 110 2.98 5.80 -0.33
C LYS A 110 3.04 6.76 -1.50
N PHE A 111 2.18 6.54 -2.49
CA PHE A 111 2.01 7.44 -3.62
C PHE A 111 0.57 7.89 -3.67
N VAL A 112 0.36 9.16 -3.99
CA VAL A 112 -1.00 9.70 -4.12
C VAL A 112 -1.40 9.64 -5.59
N ALA A 113 -2.52 9.00 -5.87
CA ALA A 113 -3.07 8.94 -7.21
C ALA A 113 -3.83 10.25 -7.47
N ILE A 114 -3.38 10.97 -8.42
CA ILE A 114 -3.98 12.23 -8.83
C ILE A 114 -4.52 12.11 -10.24
#